data_45803e21fcb101aa97f580f71ca5eec2
#
_entry.id   45803e21fcb101aa97f580f71ca5eec2
#
_cell.length_a   1.000
_cell.length_b   1.000
_cell.length_c   1.000
_cell.angle_alpha   90.00
_cell.angle_beta   90.00
_cell.angle_gamma   90.00
#
_symmetry.space_group_name_H-M   'P 1'
#
loop_
_entity.id
_entity.type
_entity.pdbx_description
1 polymer ?
#
loop_
_entity_poly.entity_id
_entity_poly.type
_entity_poly.pdbx_seq_one_letter_code
_entity_poly.pdbx_strand_id
1 'polypeptide(L)' 'IKQARANGLEKICLEVYSHNTLGIALYKKFGFIQEGVKQKEVKIDGKYFDNVVMGLLL' A
#
# COMPACT_ATOMS: atom_id res chain seq x y z
N ILE A 1 -4.76 -8.32 7.47
CA ILE A 1 -3.39 -8.18 7.97
C ILE A 1 -3.04 -9.31 8.93
N LYS A 2 -3.88 -9.55 9.90
CA LYS A 2 -3.68 -10.65 10.83
C LYS A 2 -3.59 -12.00 10.12
N GLN A 3 -4.35 -12.15 9.06
CA GLN A 3 -4.42 -13.40 8.33
C GLN A 3 -3.09 -13.74 7.66
N ALA A 4 -2.30 -12.76 7.28
CA ALA A 4 -1.01 -13.01 6.68
C ALA A 4 -0.12 -13.84 7.60
N ARG A 5 -0.07 -13.48 8.89
CA ARG A 5 0.72 -14.23 9.86
C ARG A 5 0.07 -15.56 10.21
N ALA A 6 -1.25 -15.54 10.39
CA ALA A 6 -1.98 -16.74 10.74
C ALA A 6 -1.81 -17.85 9.71
N ASN A 7 -1.63 -17.48 8.45
CA ASN A 7 -1.42 -18.42 7.36
C ASN A 7 0.05 -18.73 7.08
N GLY A 8 0.94 -18.32 7.96
CA GLY A 8 2.36 -18.56 7.79
C GLY A 8 3.04 -17.63 6.82
N LEU A 9 2.35 -16.60 6.37
CA LEU A 9 2.93 -15.60 5.51
C LEU A 9 3.83 -14.68 6.33
N GLU A 10 4.92 -14.25 5.72
CA GLU A 10 5.91 -13.41 6.38
C GLU A 10 5.92 -11.99 5.82
N LYS A 11 4.85 -11.60 5.17
CA LYS A 11 4.76 -10.30 4.52
C LYS A 11 3.33 -9.79 4.53
N ILE A 12 3.18 -8.52 4.82
CA ILE A 12 1.90 -7.81 4.73
C ILE A 12 1.98 -6.84 3.57
N CYS A 13 1.00 -6.92 2.67
CA CYS A 13 0.92 -6.00 1.53
C CYS A 13 -0.34 -5.15 1.66
N LEU A 14 -0.23 -3.89 1.26
CA LEU A 14 -1.37 -2.98 1.21
C LEU A 14 -1.22 -2.03 0.04
N GLU A 15 -2.33 -1.38 -0.30
CA GLU A 15 -2.35 -0.34 -1.33
C GLU A 15 -2.88 0.93 -0.72
N VAL A 16 -2.30 2.05 -1.13
CA VAL A 16 -2.70 3.37 -0.66
C VAL A 16 -2.69 4.33 -1.85
N TYR A 17 -3.62 5.28 -1.86
CA TYR A 17 -3.67 6.28 -2.93
C TYR A 17 -2.36 7.04 -2.99
N SER A 18 -1.86 7.27 -4.21
CA SER A 18 -0.63 8.03 -4.41
C SER A 18 -0.73 9.46 -3.86
N HIS A 19 -1.95 10.00 -3.81
CA HIS A 19 -2.21 11.33 -3.26
C HIS A 19 -2.20 11.37 -1.73
N ASN A 20 -2.28 10.22 -1.09
CA ASN A 20 -2.31 10.14 0.37
C ASN A 20 -0.89 10.14 0.93
N THR A 21 -0.21 11.28 0.79
CA THR A 21 1.19 11.41 1.21
C THR A 21 1.37 11.17 2.71
N LEU A 22 0.39 11.59 3.52
CA LEU A 22 0.44 11.36 4.95
C LEU A 22 0.35 9.88 5.29
N GLY A 23 -0.54 9.15 4.61
CA GLY A 23 -0.66 7.71 4.80
C GLY A 23 0.59 6.98 4.38
N ILE A 24 1.16 7.35 3.23
CA ILE A 24 2.40 6.75 2.74
C ILE A 24 3.53 6.98 3.74
N ALA A 25 3.67 8.21 4.24
CA ALA A 25 4.70 8.53 5.22
C ALA A 25 4.51 7.73 6.50
N LEU A 26 3.26 7.57 6.95
CA LEU A 26 2.94 6.81 8.14
C LEU A 26 3.33 5.33 7.99
N TYR A 27 2.99 4.74 6.86
CA TYR A 27 3.34 3.34 6.61
C TYR A 27 4.84 3.14 6.52
N LYS A 28 5.55 4.07 5.88
CA LYS A 28 7.02 4.03 5.86
C LYS A 28 7.60 4.09 7.26
N LYS A 29 7.00 4.89 8.12
CA LYS A 29 7.42 5.00 9.51
C LYS A 29 7.27 3.67 10.26
N PHE A 30 6.28 2.88 9.90
CA PHE A 30 6.06 1.56 10.49
C PHE A 30 6.92 0.48 9.84
N GLY A 31 7.73 0.82 8.86
CA GLY A 31 8.63 -0.14 8.22
C GLY A 31 8.15 -0.66 6.88
N PHE A 32 7.01 -0.18 6.37
CA PHE A 32 6.56 -0.56 5.04
C PHE A 32 7.47 0.04 3.98
N ILE A 33 7.68 -0.73 2.92
CA ILE A 33 8.52 -0.34 1.79
C ILE A 33 7.62 -0.24 0.56
N GLN A 34 7.82 0.81 -0.23
CA GLN A 34 7.10 0.95 -1.49
C GLN A 34 7.63 -0.09 -2.48
N GLU A 35 6.76 -0.94 -2.97
CA GLU A 35 7.13 -2.03 -3.88
C GLU A 35 6.75 -1.76 -5.33
N GLY A 36 5.81 -0.87 -5.55
CA GLY A 36 5.38 -0.53 -6.89
C GLY A 36 4.23 0.45 -6.90
N VAL A 37 3.78 0.77 -8.09
CA VAL A 37 2.66 1.68 -8.30
C VAL A 37 1.73 1.06 -9.35
N LYS A 38 0.45 0.95 -9.01
CA LYS A 38 -0.58 0.53 -9.97
C LYS A 38 -1.18 1.78 -10.59
N GLN A 39 -0.89 1.98 -11.84
CA GLN A 39 -1.33 3.19 -12.54
C GLN A 39 -2.81 3.13 -12.89
N LYS A 40 -3.50 4.26 -12.76
CA LYS A 40 -4.91 4.43 -13.14
C LYS A 40 -5.82 3.37 -12.52
N GLU A 41 -5.55 3.01 -11.29
CA GLU A 41 -6.30 1.95 -10.62
C GLU A 41 -7.66 2.43 -10.14
N VAL A 42 -7.78 3.71 -9.78
CA VAL A 42 -9.00 4.27 -9.22
C VAL A 42 -9.45 5.46 -10.03
N LYS A 43 -10.74 5.52 -10.36
CA LYS A 43 -11.33 6.66 -11.05
C LYS A 43 -12.28 7.39 -10.12
N ILE A 44 -12.01 8.68 -9.87
CA ILE A 44 -12.83 9.53 -9.02
C ILE A 44 -13.10 10.83 -9.77
N ASP A 45 -14.39 11.18 -9.94
CA ASP A 45 -14.80 12.41 -10.61
C ASP A 45 -14.15 12.60 -11.99
N GLY A 46 -14.05 11.51 -12.75
CA GLY A 46 -13.49 11.56 -14.10
C GLY A 46 -11.97 11.58 -14.13
N LYS A 47 -11.31 11.56 -12.99
CA LYS A 47 -9.85 11.52 -12.91
C LYS A 47 -9.37 10.18 -12.42
N TYR A 48 -8.27 9.71 -13.00
CA TYR A 48 -7.65 8.47 -12.56
C TYR A 48 -6.57 8.77 -11.53
N PHE A 49 -6.48 7.87 -10.56
CA PHE A 49 -5.47 7.96 -9.51
C PHE A 49 -4.70 6.66 -9.43
N ASP A 50 -3.43 6.77 -9.11
CA ASP A 50 -2.58 5.60 -8.94
C ASP A 50 -2.66 5.10 -7.50
N ASN A 51 -2.44 3.80 -7.32
CA ASN A 51 -2.26 3.21 -6.00
C ASN A 51 -0.81 2.82 -5.81
N VAL A 52 -0.28 3.15 -4.66
CA VAL A 52 1.06 2.74 -4.27
C VAL A 52 0.95 1.41 -3.52
N VAL A 53 1.72 0.43 -3.95
CA VAL A 53 1.77 -0.88 -3.31
C VAL A 53 2.91 -0.86 -2.30
N MET A 54 2.59 -1.19 -1.07
CA MET A 54 3.57 -1.21 0.01
C MET A 54 3.57 -2.56 0.69
N GLY A 55 4.73 -2.98 1.14
CA GLY A 55 4.91 -4.24 1.82
C GLY A 55 5.73 -4.12 3.08
N LEU A 56 5.42 -4.96 4.05
CA LEU A 56 6.16 -5.05 5.31
C LEU A 56 6.56 -6.50 5.53
N LEU A 57 7.84 -6.75 5.65
CA LEU A 57 8.34 -8.07 6.03
C LEU A 57 8.20 -8.22 7.54
N LEU A 58 7.64 -9.34 7.94
CA LEU A 58 7.38 -9.63 9.35
C LEU A 58 8.55 -10.29 10.05
#